data_e2fe4cf3711e234831defcce83b2ace6
#
_entry.id   e2fe4cf3711e234831defcce83b2ace6
#
_cell.length_a   1.000
_cell.length_b   1.000
_cell.length_c   1.000
_cell.angle_alpha   90.00
_cell.angle_beta   90.00
_cell.angle_gamma   90.00
#
_symmetry.space_group_name_H-M   'P 1'
#
loop_
_entity.id
_entity.type
_entity.pdbx_description
1 polymer ?
#
loop_
_entity_poly.entity_id
_entity_poly.type
_entity_poly.pdbx_seq_one_letter_code
_entity_poly.pdbx_strand_id
1 'polypeptide(L)'
;MADSESGGGRRYVVLAVVIMLLAALPFSPLVSFRSSQHIDTESASSDPNLPTKDSDNDGLPDWWEMEFDLDPFDASDALLDSDGDGHDKNRNGFLEEEEFFTNLMEFEVRNQLGNSTDPTNSDTDEDGMPDGWEVYYNLNPIGDYDANSDEDNDGYDANRNGEISPSERHTNLNEYLAGTSPWQPDSDGDKMPDGWELFYGLNPTLSSDAWFDSDSDGWDADFDGELVYDERYFNYMEYFNDTNPLLPDTDSDTMPDGWEVIFDLDPLRPSDNFEDKENDGLVNVYEYNNSLVNTGWLDRDGIFTTRPDLNDTDDDGLADIDELFVHLTDPTHNDTDDDGMPDGWEVKYGLNPISSLDANEDLGNDGWDLTEI
;
A
#
# COMPACT_ATOMS: atom_id res chain seq x y z
N MET A 1 -39.82 16.86 35.93
CA MET A 1 -40.07 15.66 35.12
C MET A 1 -39.73 16.01 33.67
N ALA A 2 -38.76 15.29 33.15
CA ALA A 2 -38.33 15.25 31.77
C ALA A 2 -37.57 16.48 31.21
N ASP A 3 -36.29 16.37 31.33
CA ASP A 3 -35.26 17.08 30.57
C ASP A 3 -35.36 16.68 29.10
N SER A 4 -35.20 17.64 28.21
CA SER A 4 -34.86 17.39 26.81
C SER A 4 -33.65 18.25 26.45
N GLU A 5 -32.47 17.65 26.60
CA GLU A 5 -31.26 18.14 26.01
C GLU A 5 -31.33 17.95 24.48
N SER A 6 -31.27 19.04 23.74
CA SER A 6 -31.02 19.03 22.31
C SER A 6 -29.55 19.29 22.06
N GLY A 7 -28.74 18.24 22.09
CA GLY A 7 -27.37 18.28 21.61
C GLY A 7 -27.37 18.28 20.09
N GLY A 8 -26.91 19.37 19.47
CA GLY A 8 -26.59 19.41 18.04
C GLY A 8 -25.38 18.52 17.78
N GLY A 9 -25.65 17.28 17.33
CA GLY A 9 -24.60 16.36 16.91
C GLY A 9 -24.14 16.70 15.51
N ARG A 10 -22.92 17.18 15.37
CA ARG A 10 -22.21 17.19 14.10
C ARG A 10 -22.29 15.78 13.51
N ARG A 11 -22.91 15.65 12.37
CA ARG A 11 -22.90 14.40 11.60
C ARG A 11 -21.62 14.34 10.80
N TYR A 12 -20.56 13.82 11.42
CA TYR A 12 -19.43 13.33 10.67
C TYR A 12 -19.94 12.17 9.79
N VAL A 13 -19.72 12.28 8.48
CA VAL A 13 -19.87 11.16 7.58
C VAL A 13 -18.70 10.22 7.90
N VAL A 14 -18.91 9.36 8.88
CA VAL A 14 -18.03 8.21 9.08
C VAL A 14 -18.25 7.33 7.85
N LEU A 15 -17.31 7.38 6.93
CA LEU A 15 -17.19 6.35 5.90
C LEU A 15 -16.96 5.04 6.65
N ALA A 16 -18.03 4.31 6.89
CA ALA A 16 -17.96 3.00 7.50
C ALA A 16 -17.25 2.08 6.52
N VAL A 17 -15.93 1.98 6.64
CA VAL A 17 -15.19 0.85 6.10
C VAL A 17 -15.78 -0.38 6.76
N VAL A 18 -16.65 -1.05 6.05
CA VAL A 18 -17.15 -2.37 6.42
C VAL A 18 -15.96 -3.31 6.29
N ILE A 19 -15.25 -3.49 7.39
CA ILE A 19 -14.28 -4.56 7.52
C ILE A 19 -15.09 -5.86 7.47
N MET A 20 -15.23 -6.42 6.27
CA MET A 20 -15.56 -7.83 6.14
C MET A 20 -14.31 -8.59 6.56
N LEU A 21 -14.30 -9.00 7.82
CA LEU A 21 -13.45 -10.10 8.27
C LEU A 21 -13.92 -11.38 7.54
N LEU A 22 -13.47 -11.55 6.30
CA LEU A 22 -13.34 -12.86 5.70
C LEU A 22 -12.15 -13.48 6.40
N ALA A 23 -12.43 -14.44 7.29
CA ALA A 23 -11.42 -15.29 7.86
C ALA A 23 -10.63 -15.89 6.69
N ALA A 24 -9.42 -15.38 6.47
CA ALA A 24 -8.44 -16.01 5.64
C ALA A 24 -8.10 -17.34 6.33
N LEU A 25 -8.61 -18.42 5.79
CA LEU A 25 -8.06 -19.73 6.08
C LEU A 25 -6.62 -19.69 5.55
N PRO A 26 -5.64 -20.10 6.35
CA PRO A 26 -4.29 -20.22 5.83
C PRO A 26 -4.34 -21.23 4.69
N PHE A 27 -4.12 -20.76 3.47
CA PHE A 27 -3.73 -21.63 2.37
C PHE A 27 -2.30 -22.06 2.69
N SER A 28 -2.19 -23.13 3.47
CA SER A 28 -0.95 -23.89 3.47
C SER A 28 -0.85 -24.51 2.10
N PRO A 29 0.21 -24.30 1.33
CA PRO A 29 0.50 -25.17 0.22
C PRO A 29 0.69 -26.56 0.83
N LEU A 30 -0.28 -27.44 0.64
CA LEU A 30 -0.13 -28.85 0.91
C LEU A 30 0.80 -29.42 -0.16
N VAL A 31 2.06 -29.06 -0.10
CA VAL A 31 3.11 -29.97 -0.54
C VAL A 31 3.15 -31.05 0.52
N SER A 32 2.31 -32.04 0.40
CA SER A 32 2.48 -33.26 1.13
C SER A 32 3.70 -33.96 0.56
N PHE A 33 4.88 -33.60 1.01
CA PHE A 33 5.96 -34.55 1.01
C PHE A 33 5.46 -35.74 1.81
N ARG A 34 5.10 -36.79 1.11
CA ARG A 34 4.84 -38.10 1.74
C ARG A 34 6.16 -38.52 2.35
N SER A 35 6.24 -38.39 3.69
CA SER A 35 7.26 -39.11 4.41
C SER A 35 7.34 -40.54 3.86
N SER A 36 8.55 -40.95 3.55
CA SER A 36 9.01 -42.28 3.20
C SER A 36 8.01 -43.39 3.50
N GLN A 37 7.24 -43.75 2.53
CA GLN A 37 6.64 -45.05 2.44
C GLN A 37 7.42 -45.80 1.34
N HIS A 38 8.25 -46.72 1.83
CA HIS A 38 8.73 -47.92 1.10
C HIS A 38 8.78 -47.71 -0.41
N ILE A 39 9.94 -47.34 -0.93
CA ILE A 39 10.20 -47.31 -2.37
C ILE A 39 10.09 -48.72 -2.85
N ASP A 40 8.96 -49.04 -3.52
CA ASP A 40 8.93 -50.22 -4.37
C ASP A 40 9.95 -49.97 -5.49
N THR A 41 11.00 -50.76 -5.52
CA THR A 41 12.16 -50.69 -6.40
C THR A 41 11.85 -51.02 -7.88
N GLU A 42 10.77 -50.47 -8.43
CA GLU A 42 10.33 -50.74 -9.82
C GLU A 42 9.93 -49.47 -10.63
N SER A 43 10.51 -48.30 -10.37
CA SER A 43 10.49 -47.22 -11.37
C SER A 43 11.85 -46.53 -11.51
N ALA A 44 12.89 -47.33 -11.60
CA ALA A 44 14.20 -46.88 -12.03
C ALA A 44 14.12 -46.36 -13.47
N SER A 45 14.72 -45.20 -13.71
CA SER A 45 15.04 -44.59 -14.99
C SER A 45 15.15 -45.62 -16.13
N SER A 46 14.51 -45.38 -17.25
CA SER A 46 14.49 -46.23 -18.43
C SER A 46 15.81 -46.26 -19.22
N ASP A 47 16.91 -45.79 -18.66
CA ASP A 47 18.24 -45.95 -19.25
C ASP A 47 18.91 -47.24 -18.73
N PRO A 48 18.99 -48.29 -19.53
CA PRO A 48 19.56 -49.58 -19.11
C PRO A 48 21.09 -49.57 -18.95
N ASN A 49 21.75 -48.41 -19.17
CA ASN A 49 23.20 -48.27 -19.09
C ASN A 49 23.68 -47.51 -17.85
N LEU A 50 22.79 -47.00 -17.02
CA LEU A 50 23.20 -46.34 -15.77
C LEU A 50 23.53 -47.39 -14.70
N PRO A 51 24.72 -47.32 -14.08
CA PRO A 51 25.06 -48.19 -12.98
C PRO A 51 24.07 -47.94 -11.81
N THR A 52 23.41 -48.99 -11.38
CA THR A 52 22.42 -48.93 -10.27
C THR A 52 23.04 -49.34 -8.93
N LYS A 53 24.37 -49.32 -8.84
CA LYS A 53 25.06 -49.66 -7.62
C LYS A 53 25.00 -48.47 -6.64
N ASP A 54 24.49 -48.71 -5.48
CA ASP A 54 24.42 -47.87 -4.32
C ASP A 54 25.03 -48.68 -3.18
N SER A 55 26.24 -48.28 -2.71
CA SER A 55 27.06 -49.12 -1.85
C SER A 55 26.72 -49.04 -0.38
N ASP A 56 26.17 -47.94 0.07
CA ASP A 56 25.78 -47.65 1.46
C ASP A 56 24.27 -47.63 1.65
N ASN A 57 23.49 -47.67 0.58
CA ASN A 57 22.03 -47.72 0.51
C ASN A 57 21.37 -46.42 1.04
N ASP A 58 21.87 -45.28 0.67
CA ASP A 58 21.32 -43.96 1.03
C ASP A 58 20.38 -43.35 -0.04
N GLY A 59 20.34 -43.94 -1.23
CA GLY A 59 19.50 -43.53 -2.35
C GLY A 59 20.28 -42.84 -3.46
N LEU A 60 21.56 -42.50 -3.24
CA LEU A 60 22.46 -41.97 -4.26
C LEU A 60 23.23 -43.12 -4.93
N PRO A 61 23.33 -43.17 -6.26
CA PRO A 61 24.18 -44.15 -6.94
C PRO A 61 25.66 -43.82 -6.83
N ASP A 62 26.53 -44.82 -6.59
CA ASP A 62 27.99 -44.65 -6.49
C ASP A 62 28.59 -43.76 -7.61
N TRP A 63 28.04 -43.85 -8.84
CA TRP A 63 28.57 -43.11 -9.97
C TRP A 63 28.27 -41.59 -9.85
N TRP A 64 27.10 -41.20 -9.30
CA TRP A 64 26.72 -39.82 -9.11
C TRP A 64 27.52 -39.20 -7.96
N GLU A 65 27.66 -39.93 -6.86
CA GLU A 65 28.48 -39.51 -5.72
C GLU A 65 29.94 -39.27 -6.14
N MET A 66 30.52 -40.22 -6.95
CA MET A 66 31.88 -40.04 -7.48
C MET A 66 32.00 -38.87 -8.47
N GLU A 67 30.93 -38.49 -9.17
CA GLU A 67 30.92 -37.33 -10.08
C GLU A 67 31.05 -36.04 -9.32
N PHE A 68 30.41 -35.95 -8.13
CA PHE A 68 30.38 -34.77 -7.31
C PHE A 68 31.25 -34.81 -6.04
N ASP A 69 32.25 -35.68 -6.02
CA ASP A 69 33.22 -35.88 -4.93
C ASP A 69 32.57 -36.25 -3.56
N LEU A 70 31.38 -36.87 -3.56
CA LEU A 70 30.78 -37.51 -2.40
C LEU A 70 31.35 -38.90 -2.12
N ASP A 71 31.08 -39.51 -0.95
CA ASP A 71 31.65 -40.79 -0.56
C ASP A 71 30.63 -41.95 -0.70
N PRO A 72 30.76 -42.84 -1.72
CA PRO A 72 29.84 -43.99 -1.95
C PRO A 72 29.74 -44.99 -0.81
N PHE A 73 30.35 -44.74 0.33
CA PHE A 73 30.33 -45.58 1.52
C PHE A 73 29.90 -44.85 2.78
N ASP A 74 29.48 -43.57 2.67
CA ASP A 74 29.02 -42.75 3.80
C ASP A 74 27.59 -42.25 3.60
N ALA A 75 26.62 -43.04 3.93
CA ALA A 75 25.19 -42.71 3.82
C ALA A 75 24.74 -41.42 4.53
N SER A 76 25.63 -40.69 5.21
CA SER A 76 25.29 -39.47 5.85
C SER A 76 25.40 -38.22 4.95
N ASP A 77 26.13 -38.31 3.87
CA ASP A 77 26.33 -37.21 2.95
C ASP A 77 25.13 -36.97 2.04
N ALA A 78 24.30 -37.96 1.78
CA ALA A 78 23.01 -37.78 1.10
C ALA A 78 22.07 -36.76 1.79
N LEU A 79 22.23 -36.60 3.10
CA LEU A 79 21.40 -35.68 3.90
C LEU A 79 22.04 -34.29 4.12
N LEU A 80 23.24 -34.09 3.58
CA LEU A 80 23.88 -32.79 3.61
C LEU A 80 23.30 -31.88 2.51
N ASP A 81 23.27 -30.61 2.78
CA ASP A 81 23.11 -29.53 1.83
C ASP A 81 24.51 -28.98 1.60
N SER A 82 25.16 -29.45 0.53
CA SER A 82 26.62 -29.30 0.38
C SER A 82 27.02 -27.91 -0.11
N ASP A 83 26.18 -27.23 -0.86
CA ASP A 83 26.39 -25.90 -1.41
C ASP A 83 25.57 -24.81 -0.70
N GLY A 84 24.61 -25.21 0.15
CA GLY A 84 23.86 -24.31 1.01
C GLY A 84 22.75 -23.54 0.28
N ASP A 85 22.12 -24.16 -0.68
CA ASP A 85 21.11 -23.56 -1.54
C ASP A 85 19.66 -23.79 -1.08
N GLY A 86 19.48 -24.38 0.09
CA GLY A 86 18.18 -24.55 0.73
C GLY A 86 17.39 -23.24 0.85
N HIS A 87 16.09 -23.34 1.01
CA HIS A 87 15.23 -22.17 1.10
C HIS A 87 14.92 -21.76 2.56
N ASP A 88 15.46 -20.63 3.01
CA ASP A 88 15.15 -20.00 4.31
C ASP A 88 13.69 -19.52 4.34
N LYS A 89 12.76 -20.41 4.64
CA LYS A 89 11.31 -20.14 4.63
C LYS A 89 10.85 -19.14 5.66
N ASN A 90 11.54 -19.12 6.81
CA ASN A 90 11.19 -18.24 7.93
C ASN A 90 11.97 -16.92 7.90
N ARG A 91 12.90 -16.75 6.94
CA ARG A 91 13.72 -15.55 6.71
C ARG A 91 14.50 -15.09 7.94
N ASN A 92 14.98 -16.03 8.73
CA ASN A 92 15.79 -15.71 9.90
C ASN A 92 17.28 -15.56 9.58
N GLY A 93 17.69 -15.83 8.33
CA GLY A 93 19.05 -15.74 7.82
C GLY A 93 19.90 -16.98 8.10
N PHE A 94 19.30 -18.09 8.49
CA PHE A 94 19.95 -19.39 8.73
C PHE A 94 19.08 -20.48 8.14
N LEU A 95 19.70 -21.48 7.53
CA LEU A 95 19.00 -22.69 7.09
C LEU A 95 18.94 -23.69 8.24
N GLU A 96 17.76 -24.14 8.61
CA GLU A 96 17.52 -25.25 9.49
C GLU A 96 17.44 -26.57 8.69
N GLU A 97 17.56 -27.73 9.36
CA GLU A 97 17.57 -29.06 8.67
C GLU A 97 16.34 -29.29 7.78
N GLU A 98 15.18 -28.74 8.12
CA GLU A 98 13.96 -28.83 7.33
C GLU A 98 13.89 -27.86 6.14
N GLU A 99 14.86 -26.98 6.01
CA GLU A 99 15.01 -25.99 4.94
C GLU A 99 16.14 -26.33 3.97
N PHE A 100 16.93 -27.38 4.26
CA PHE A 100 17.99 -27.84 3.40
C PHE A 100 17.43 -28.41 2.08
N PHE A 101 18.13 -28.10 1.00
CA PHE A 101 17.99 -28.81 -0.25
C PHE A 101 19.15 -29.81 -0.35
N THR A 102 18.90 -31.06 0.05
CA THR A 102 19.95 -32.03 0.31
C THR A 102 20.48 -32.67 -0.98
N ASN A 103 21.70 -33.25 -0.94
CA ASN A 103 22.29 -33.97 -2.07
C ASN A 103 21.35 -35.05 -2.64
N LEU A 104 20.55 -35.69 -1.79
CA LEU A 104 19.52 -36.65 -2.24
C LEU A 104 18.39 -35.94 -3.01
N MET A 105 17.95 -34.75 -2.55
CA MET A 105 16.93 -33.97 -3.27
C MET A 105 17.45 -33.50 -4.62
N GLU A 106 18.69 -33.04 -4.69
CA GLU A 106 19.41 -32.69 -5.91
C GLU A 106 19.34 -33.84 -6.94
N PHE A 107 19.71 -35.04 -6.51
CA PHE A 107 19.63 -36.20 -7.37
C PHE A 107 18.19 -36.49 -7.77
N GLU A 108 17.21 -36.36 -6.88
CA GLU A 108 15.80 -36.66 -7.14
C GLU A 108 15.15 -35.71 -8.17
N VAL A 109 15.66 -34.51 -8.37
CA VAL A 109 15.21 -33.55 -9.44
C VAL A 109 15.25 -34.26 -10.80
N ARG A 110 16.23 -35.14 -11.01
CA ARG A 110 16.36 -35.97 -12.23
C ARG A 110 15.11 -36.80 -12.55
N ASN A 111 14.40 -37.27 -11.53
CA ASN A 111 13.19 -38.08 -11.74
C ASN A 111 12.05 -37.24 -12.36
N GLN A 112 12.10 -35.94 -12.20
CA GLN A 112 11.08 -35.01 -12.70
C GLN A 112 11.52 -34.34 -14.01
N LEU A 113 12.76 -33.90 -14.10
CA LEU A 113 13.26 -33.07 -15.19
C LEU A 113 14.23 -33.80 -16.15
N GLY A 114 14.70 -35.00 -15.76
CA GLY A 114 15.59 -35.83 -16.59
C GLY A 114 17.09 -35.63 -16.32
N ASN A 115 17.48 -34.54 -15.64
CA ASN A 115 18.80 -34.26 -15.10
C ASN A 115 18.70 -33.87 -13.63
N SER A 116 19.73 -34.22 -12.83
CA SER A 116 19.90 -33.70 -11.47
C SER A 116 20.46 -32.30 -11.52
N THR A 117 20.29 -31.55 -10.44
CA THR A 117 21.07 -30.39 -10.11
C THR A 117 22.48 -30.78 -9.69
N ASP A 118 23.37 -29.78 -9.51
CA ASP A 118 24.79 -30.01 -9.13
C ASP A 118 24.98 -29.67 -7.64
N PRO A 119 25.14 -30.65 -6.74
CA PRO A 119 25.21 -30.46 -5.28
C PRO A 119 26.46 -29.68 -4.82
N THR A 120 27.23 -29.13 -5.73
CA THR A 120 28.41 -28.31 -5.47
C THR A 120 28.23 -26.87 -6.02
N ASN A 121 27.07 -26.60 -6.64
CA ASN A 121 26.76 -25.32 -7.25
C ASN A 121 25.31 -24.93 -6.97
N SER A 122 25.11 -24.03 -6.06
CA SER A 122 23.79 -23.57 -5.56
C SER A 122 22.85 -22.96 -6.61
N ASP A 123 23.28 -22.82 -7.86
CA ASP A 123 22.52 -22.29 -8.99
C ASP A 123 23.02 -23.03 -10.24
N THR A 124 22.42 -24.18 -10.53
CA THR A 124 22.90 -25.13 -11.55
C THR A 124 22.82 -24.57 -12.97
N ASP A 125 21.84 -23.75 -13.29
CA ASP A 125 21.63 -23.18 -14.64
C ASP A 125 22.12 -21.74 -14.79
N GLU A 126 22.67 -21.17 -13.72
CA GLU A 126 23.29 -19.84 -13.68
C GLU A 126 22.29 -18.68 -14.00
N ASP A 127 21.01 -18.83 -13.64
CA ASP A 127 19.98 -17.80 -13.90
C ASP A 127 19.82 -16.78 -12.76
N GLY A 128 20.46 -17.03 -11.62
CA GLY A 128 20.50 -16.16 -10.44
C GLY A 128 19.56 -16.56 -9.31
N MET A 129 18.82 -17.66 -9.48
CA MET A 129 17.97 -18.24 -8.43
C MET A 129 18.62 -19.54 -7.92
N PRO A 130 18.61 -19.82 -6.60
CA PRO A 130 19.13 -21.09 -6.09
C PRO A 130 18.21 -22.26 -6.40
N ASP A 131 18.80 -23.45 -6.68
CA ASP A 131 18.08 -24.67 -7.04
C ASP A 131 17.00 -25.03 -6.00
N GLY A 132 17.34 -24.96 -4.72
CA GLY A 132 16.43 -25.26 -3.62
C GLY A 132 15.25 -24.30 -3.52
N TRP A 133 15.45 -23.01 -3.84
CA TRP A 133 14.38 -22.03 -3.91
C TRP A 133 13.44 -22.30 -5.09
N GLU A 134 14.00 -22.62 -6.26
CA GLU A 134 13.22 -22.94 -7.45
C GLU A 134 12.39 -24.21 -7.26
N VAL A 135 13.00 -25.26 -6.73
CA VAL A 135 12.27 -26.51 -6.42
C VAL A 135 11.16 -26.28 -5.40
N TYR A 136 11.42 -25.45 -4.38
CA TYR A 136 10.39 -25.10 -3.40
C TYR A 136 9.17 -24.44 -4.05
N TYR A 137 9.39 -23.56 -5.01
CA TYR A 137 8.33 -22.87 -5.75
C TYR A 137 7.89 -23.63 -7.02
N ASN A 138 8.40 -24.84 -7.27
CA ASN A 138 8.09 -25.65 -8.44
C ASN A 138 8.45 -24.95 -9.77
N LEU A 139 9.55 -24.21 -9.75
CA LEU A 139 10.25 -23.69 -10.92
C LEU A 139 11.25 -24.71 -11.46
N ASN A 140 12.09 -24.36 -12.42
CA ASN A 140 12.95 -25.30 -13.11
C ASN A 140 14.46 -25.06 -12.87
N PRO A 141 15.11 -25.67 -11.87
CA PRO A 141 16.48 -25.39 -11.46
C PRO A 141 17.57 -25.84 -12.47
N ILE A 142 17.20 -26.25 -13.68
CA ILE A 142 18.11 -26.68 -14.75
C ILE A 142 17.80 -26.00 -16.08
N GLY A 143 17.08 -24.88 -16.06
CA GLY A 143 16.67 -24.21 -17.29
C GLY A 143 16.34 -22.74 -17.14
N ASP A 144 17.28 -21.88 -17.45
CA ASP A 144 17.41 -20.44 -17.30
C ASP A 144 16.24 -19.54 -17.81
N TYR A 145 15.14 -20.11 -18.26
CA TYR A 145 14.08 -19.37 -18.97
C TYR A 145 13.02 -18.78 -18.03
N ASP A 146 12.83 -19.34 -16.86
CA ASP A 146 11.78 -18.92 -15.93
C ASP A 146 12.20 -17.78 -14.99
N ALA A 147 13.50 -17.50 -14.82
CA ALA A 147 13.98 -16.33 -14.11
C ALA A 147 13.34 -15.01 -14.59
N ASN A 148 13.03 -14.91 -15.89
CA ASN A 148 12.41 -13.74 -16.52
C ASN A 148 10.89 -13.85 -16.68
N SER A 149 10.28 -14.93 -16.17
CA SER A 149 8.83 -15.05 -16.08
C SER A 149 8.28 -14.20 -14.93
N ASP A 150 7.01 -13.89 -15.02
CA ASP A 150 6.21 -13.20 -14.01
C ASP A 150 4.92 -14.03 -13.94
N GLU A 151 4.90 -14.99 -13.01
CA GLU A 151 3.93 -16.09 -13.01
C GLU A 151 2.59 -15.67 -12.40
N ASP A 152 2.58 -14.71 -11.48
CA ASP A 152 1.39 -14.20 -10.82
C ASP A 152 0.91 -12.85 -11.37
N ASN A 153 1.72 -12.24 -12.28
CA ASN A 153 1.43 -10.99 -12.98
C ASN A 153 1.23 -9.80 -12.05
N ASP A 154 2.10 -9.65 -11.09
CA ASP A 154 2.11 -8.56 -10.13
C ASP A 154 2.95 -7.35 -10.57
N GLY A 155 3.53 -7.40 -11.77
CA GLY A 155 4.26 -6.28 -12.37
C GLY A 155 3.41 -5.01 -12.42
N TYR A 156 4.06 -3.83 -12.34
CA TYR A 156 3.37 -2.54 -12.29
C TYR A 156 3.45 -1.78 -13.61
N ASP A 157 2.30 -1.46 -14.22
CA ASP A 157 2.17 -0.61 -15.43
C ASP A 157 2.47 0.86 -15.08
N ALA A 158 3.74 1.18 -14.90
CA ALA A 158 4.20 2.49 -14.47
C ALA A 158 3.90 3.62 -15.49
N ASN A 159 3.73 3.27 -16.75
CA ASN A 159 3.42 4.22 -17.82
C ASN A 159 1.92 4.32 -18.13
N ARG A 160 1.07 3.54 -17.47
CA ARG A 160 -0.40 3.51 -17.57
C ARG A 160 -0.91 3.31 -18.98
N ASN A 161 -0.23 2.48 -19.77
CA ASN A 161 -0.66 2.19 -21.15
C ASN A 161 -1.60 0.98 -21.24
N GLY A 162 -1.86 0.28 -20.14
CA GLY A 162 -2.70 -0.89 -20.03
C GLY A 162 -2.01 -2.21 -20.40
N GLU A 163 -0.69 -2.21 -20.57
CA GLU A 163 0.12 -3.39 -20.89
C GLU A 163 1.36 -3.43 -19.99
N ILE A 164 1.62 -4.54 -19.31
CA ILE A 164 2.87 -4.76 -18.58
C ILE A 164 3.97 -5.14 -19.58
N SER A 165 4.88 -4.21 -19.81
CA SER A 165 6.06 -4.45 -20.65
C SER A 165 7.10 -5.32 -19.91
N PRO A 166 8.08 -5.94 -20.62
CA PRO A 166 9.11 -6.74 -19.93
C PRO A 166 9.94 -6.00 -18.87
N SER A 167 10.01 -4.68 -18.93
CA SER A 167 10.71 -3.85 -17.95
C SER A 167 9.84 -3.45 -16.74
N GLU A 168 8.56 -3.74 -16.80
CA GLU A 168 7.57 -3.46 -15.76
C GLU A 168 7.14 -4.73 -15.01
N ARG A 169 7.61 -5.89 -15.46
CA ARG A 169 7.36 -7.16 -14.78
C ARG A 169 8.14 -7.23 -13.47
N HIS A 170 7.50 -7.81 -12.49
CA HIS A 170 8.17 -8.32 -11.30
C HIS A 170 8.44 -9.81 -11.53
N THR A 171 9.66 -10.14 -11.95
CA THR A 171 10.00 -11.49 -12.42
C THR A 171 10.37 -12.41 -11.27
N ASN A 172 10.35 -13.74 -11.50
CA ASN A 172 10.75 -14.72 -10.49
C ASN A 172 12.14 -14.41 -9.88
N LEU A 173 13.09 -13.95 -10.68
CA LEU A 173 14.38 -13.49 -10.15
C LEU A 173 14.24 -12.26 -9.25
N ASN A 174 13.37 -11.32 -9.61
CA ASN A 174 13.10 -10.14 -8.76
C ASN A 174 12.45 -10.56 -7.45
N GLU A 175 11.55 -11.53 -7.50
CA GLU A 175 10.89 -12.10 -6.34
C GLU A 175 11.86 -12.81 -5.39
N TYR A 176 12.77 -13.63 -5.95
CA TYR A 176 13.84 -14.21 -5.17
C TYR A 176 14.66 -13.14 -4.45
N LEU A 177 15.07 -12.08 -5.16
CA LEU A 177 15.86 -10.99 -4.60
C LEU A 177 15.09 -10.14 -3.56
N ALA A 178 13.79 -9.98 -3.75
CA ALA A 178 12.92 -9.26 -2.81
C ALA A 178 12.49 -10.13 -1.62
N GLY A 179 12.57 -11.44 -1.79
CA GLY A 179 12.06 -12.43 -0.84
C GLY A 179 10.54 -12.58 -0.88
N THR A 180 9.91 -12.32 -2.00
CA THR A 180 8.49 -12.50 -2.25
C THR A 180 8.17 -13.87 -2.84
N SER A 181 6.94 -14.16 -3.17
CA SER A 181 6.49 -15.45 -3.67
C SER A 181 6.09 -15.38 -5.14
N PRO A 182 6.71 -16.14 -6.07
CA PRO A 182 6.40 -16.07 -7.49
C PRO A 182 4.99 -16.58 -7.89
N TRP A 183 4.14 -16.85 -6.91
CA TRP A 183 2.77 -17.32 -7.11
C TRP A 183 1.74 -16.47 -6.36
N GLN A 184 2.16 -15.45 -5.64
CA GLN A 184 1.30 -14.61 -4.83
C GLN A 184 1.60 -13.14 -5.11
N PRO A 185 0.74 -12.43 -5.85
CA PRO A 185 0.96 -11.04 -6.22
C PRO A 185 1.08 -10.05 -5.05
N ASP A 186 0.79 -10.49 -3.85
CA ASP A 186 0.78 -9.74 -2.59
C ASP A 186 1.26 -10.69 -1.50
N SER A 187 2.55 -10.67 -1.23
CA SER A 187 3.23 -11.65 -0.37
C SER A 187 2.95 -11.50 1.10
N ASP A 188 2.65 -10.29 1.60
CA ASP A 188 2.38 -10.02 3.01
C ASP A 188 0.90 -9.81 3.33
N GLY A 189 0.04 -9.72 2.30
CA GLY A 189 -1.41 -9.74 2.42
C GLY A 189 -2.04 -8.39 2.75
N ASP A 190 -1.37 -7.29 2.45
CA ASP A 190 -1.82 -5.94 2.79
C ASP A 190 -2.64 -5.26 1.68
N LYS A 191 -2.75 -5.89 0.51
CA LYS A 191 -3.50 -5.52 -0.70
C LYS A 191 -2.75 -4.62 -1.68
N MET A 192 -1.49 -4.35 -1.44
CA MET A 192 -0.62 -3.76 -2.44
C MET A 192 0.15 -4.90 -3.13
N PRO A 193 0.28 -4.94 -4.44
CA PRO A 193 1.08 -5.94 -5.13
C PRO A 193 2.58 -5.71 -4.90
N ASP A 194 3.35 -6.82 -4.78
CA ASP A 194 4.79 -6.78 -4.53
C ASP A 194 5.53 -5.90 -5.56
N GLY A 195 5.17 -6.03 -6.84
CA GLY A 195 5.77 -5.23 -7.91
C GLY A 195 5.47 -3.72 -7.82
N TRP A 196 4.28 -3.33 -7.36
CA TRP A 196 3.93 -1.93 -7.12
C TRP A 196 4.73 -1.36 -5.94
N GLU A 197 4.81 -2.11 -4.84
CA GLU A 197 5.57 -1.70 -3.66
C GLU A 197 7.05 -1.51 -3.96
N LEU A 198 7.66 -2.46 -4.66
CA LEU A 198 9.07 -2.34 -5.06
C LEU A 198 9.32 -1.18 -6.03
N PHE A 199 8.37 -0.89 -6.92
CA PHE A 199 8.48 0.26 -7.81
C PHE A 199 8.58 1.57 -7.03
N TYR A 200 7.82 1.71 -5.96
CA TYR A 200 7.85 2.88 -5.09
C TYR A 200 8.83 2.77 -3.90
N GLY A 201 9.55 1.66 -3.78
CA GLY A 201 10.54 1.44 -2.72
C GLY A 201 9.93 1.16 -1.34
N LEU A 202 8.70 0.67 -1.32
CA LEU A 202 8.05 0.09 -0.15
C LEU A 202 8.54 -1.33 0.09
N ASN A 203 8.07 -2.00 1.14
CA ASN A 203 8.55 -3.32 1.51
C ASN A 203 7.48 -4.42 1.34
N PRO A 204 7.50 -5.22 0.26
CA PRO A 204 6.46 -6.20 -0.07
C PRO A 204 6.38 -7.40 0.91
N THR A 205 7.12 -7.34 2.01
CA THR A 205 7.11 -8.37 3.05
C THR A 205 6.73 -7.82 4.42
N LEU A 206 6.24 -6.56 4.48
CA LEU A 206 5.95 -5.83 5.71
C LEU A 206 4.57 -5.15 5.66
N SER A 207 3.51 -5.86 5.86
CA SER A 207 2.11 -5.40 5.79
C SER A 207 1.75 -4.17 6.65
N SER A 208 2.67 -3.63 7.43
CA SER A 208 2.41 -2.42 8.23
C SER A 208 2.68 -1.13 7.47
N ASP A 209 3.42 -1.14 6.38
CA ASP A 209 3.73 0.06 5.62
C ASP A 209 2.59 0.49 4.69
N ALA A 210 1.63 -0.41 4.40
CA ALA A 210 0.33 -0.04 3.83
C ALA A 210 -0.40 1.08 4.60
N TRP A 211 -0.13 1.17 5.90
CA TRP A 211 -0.75 2.13 6.81
C TRP A 211 0.14 3.34 7.11
N PHE A 212 1.19 3.52 6.34
CA PHE A 212 1.97 4.75 6.38
C PHE A 212 1.38 5.75 5.37
N ASP A 213 1.49 7.00 5.69
CA ASP A 213 1.27 8.15 4.83
C ASP A 213 2.68 8.67 4.53
N SER A 214 3.24 8.21 3.40
CA SER A 214 4.68 8.33 3.15
C SER A 214 5.10 9.73 2.71
N ASP A 215 4.21 10.48 2.08
CA ASP A 215 4.43 11.84 1.59
C ASP A 215 3.67 12.92 2.36
N SER A 216 2.77 12.48 3.28
CA SER A 216 2.03 13.35 4.19
C SER A 216 1.05 14.28 3.47
N ASP A 217 0.27 13.72 2.56
CA ASP A 217 -0.73 14.41 1.74
C ASP A 217 -2.16 14.26 2.25
N GLY A 218 -2.34 13.67 3.42
CA GLY A 218 -3.61 13.60 4.12
C GLY A 218 -4.20 14.99 4.40
N TRP A 219 -5.49 15.08 4.70
CA TRP A 219 -6.17 16.32 4.97
C TRP A 219 -6.39 16.55 6.47
N ASP A 220 -5.77 17.60 7.01
CA ASP A 220 -5.98 18.11 8.37
C ASP A 220 -7.38 18.74 8.46
N ALA A 221 -8.36 17.94 8.87
CA ALA A 221 -9.77 18.31 8.84
C ALA A 221 -10.19 19.25 9.98
N ASP A 222 -9.42 19.28 11.06
CA ASP A 222 -9.69 20.14 12.22
C ASP A 222 -8.69 21.32 12.34
N PHE A 223 -7.77 21.43 11.36
CA PHE A 223 -6.77 22.50 11.23
C PHE A 223 -5.87 22.65 12.46
N ASP A 224 -5.57 21.57 13.18
CA ASP A 224 -4.69 21.60 14.35
C ASP A 224 -3.19 21.53 14.02
N GLY A 225 -2.86 21.25 12.74
CA GLY A 225 -1.50 21.16 12.21
C GLY A 225 -0.86 19.77 12.40
N GLU A 226 -1.62 18.77 12.84
CA GLU A 226 -1.17 17.41 13.02
C GLU A 226 -2.10 16.43 12.28
N LEU A 227 -1.58 15.67 11.29
CA LEU A 227 -2.34 14.61 10.64
C LEU A 227 -2.51 13.43 11.59
N VAL A 228 -3.69 13.29 12.19
CA VAL A 228 -4.06 12.11 12.97
C VAL A 228 -4.45 10.94 12.07
N TYR A 229 -4.65 9.75 12.64
CA TYR A 229 -4.83 8.51 11.87
C TYR A 229 -5.96 8.56 10.81
N ASP A 230 -7.07 9.16 11.10
CA ASP A 230 -8.24 9.29 10.23
C ASP A 230 -8.17 10.44 9.22
N GLU A 231 -7.09 11.22 9.26
CA GLU A 231 -6.80 12.32 8.34
C GLU A 231 -5.71 11.98 7.33
N ARG A 232 -5.03 10.86 7.54
CA ARG A 232 -3.95 10.41 6.67
C ARG A 232 -4.48 9.77 5.39
N TYR A 233 -3.76 10.00 4.32
CA TYR A 233 -3.95 9.28 3.07
C TYR A 233 -2.86 8.20 2.98
N PHE A 234 -3.24 6.95 3.20
CA PHE A 234 -2.30 5.86 3.37
C PHE A 234 -1.79 5.28 2.05
N ASN A 235 -0.60 4.66 2.05
CA ASN A 235 -0.01 4.02 0.87
C ASN A 235 -0.98 3.05 0.16
N TYR A 236 -1.77 2.27 0.91
CA TYR A 236 -2.77 1.40 0.28
C TYR A 236 -3.91 2.16 -0.41
N MET A 237 -4.24 3.38 0.06
CA MET A 237 -5.23 4.26 -0.60
C MET A 237 -4.66 4.81 -1.89
N GLU A 238 -3.38 5.18 -1.89
CA GLU A 238 -2.61 5.56 -3.05
C GLU A 238 -2.66 4.47 -4.14
N TYR A 239 -2.38 3.24 -3.75
CA TYR A 239 -2.49 2.10 -4.66
C TYR A 239 -3.88 1.99 -5.28
N PHE A 240 -4.95 2.11 -4.49
CA PHE A 240 -6.33 1.99 -4.98
C PHE A 240 -6.80 3.16 -5.85
N ASN A 241 -6.21 4.34 -5.68
CA ASN A 241 -6.52 5.53 -6.47
C ASN A 241 -5.51 5.79 -7.57
N ASP A 242 -4.52 4.91 -7.74
CA ASP A 242 -3.48 5.01 -8.76
C ASP A 242 -2.57 6.25 -8.59
N THR A 243 -2.48 6.78 -7.38
CA THR A 243 -1.61 7.91 -7.04
C THR A 243 -0.20 7.46 -6.65
N ASN A 244 0.70 8.37 -6.44
CA ASN A 244 2.11 8.09 -6.16
C ASN A 244 2.42 8.30 -4.68
N PRO A 245 2.64 7.25 -3.85
CA PRO A 245 2.80 7.34 -2.41
C PRO A 245 4.04 8.11 -1.93
N LEU A 246 4.80 8.70 -2.84
CA LEU A 246 5.98 9.50 -2.54
C LEU A 246 5.84 10.95 -3.05
N LEU A 247 4.68 11.32 -3.57
CA LEU A 247 4.46 12.61 -4.21
C LEU A 247 3.06 13.14 -3.84
N PRO A 248 2.97 14.08 -2.92
CA PRO A 248 1.71 14.57 -2.35
C PRO A 248 0.68 15.13 -3.34
N ASP A 249 1.05 15.32 -4.59
CA ASP A 249 0.26 15.89 -5.67
C ASP A 249 0.70 15.20 -6.98
N THR A 250 0.06 14.09 -7.31
CA THR A 250 0.47 13.19 -8.40
C THR A 250 0.37 13.85 -9.77
N ASP A 251 -0.65 14.66 -10.04
CA ASP A 251 -0.88 15.29 -11.34
C ASP A 251 -0.32 16.71 -11.46
N SER A 252 0.21 17.24 -10.35
CA SER A 252 0.92 18.53 -10.25
C SER A 252 0.02 19.74 -10.51
N ASP A 253 -1.20 19.70 -10.02
CA ASP A 253 -2.17 20.79 -10.17
C ASP A 253 -2.29 21.69 -8.92
N THR A 254 -1.54 21.39 -7.88
CA THR A 254 -1.41 22.06 -6.57
C THR A 254 -2.42 21.66 -5.49
N MET A 255 -3.31 20.72 -5.79
CA MET A 255 -4.15 20.08 -4.79
C MET A 255 -3.50 18.75 -4.38
N PRO A 256 -3.45 18.37 -3.11
CA PRO A 256 -2.92 17.08 -2.68
C PRO A 256 -3.89 15.94 -3.01
N ASP A 257 -3.34 14.76 -3.35
CA ASP A 257 -4.12 13.58 -3.72
C ASP A 257 -5.15 13.20 -2.65
N GLY A 258 -4.73 13.21 -1.38
CA GLY A 258 -5.61 12.90 -0.25
C GLY A 258 -6.77 13.88 -0.08
N TRP A 259 -6.53 15.18 -0.32
CA TRP A 259 -7.60 16.18 -0.30
C TRP A 259 -8.57 15.98 -1.46
N GLU A 260 -8.07 15.73 -2.66
CA GLU A 260 -8.91 15.51 -3.84
C GLU A 260 -9.82 14.30 -3.69
N VAL A 261 -9.26 13.19 -3.22
CA VAL A 261 -10.03 11.95 -3.00
C VAL A 261 -11.11 12.14 -1.92
N ILE A 262 -10.85 12.87 -0.85
CA ILE A 262 -11.84 13.15 0.19
C ILE A 262 -13.02 13.95 -0.37
N PHE A 263 -12.76 14.88 -1.27
CA PHE A 263 -13.79 15.70 -1.88
C PHE A 263 -14.30 15.18 -3.23
N ASP A 264 -14.00 13.91 -3.59
CA ASP A 264 -14.45 13.27 -4.84
C ASP A 264 -14.05 14.08 -6.09
N LEU A 265 -12.81 14.57 -6.09
CA LEU A 265 -12.07 15.11 -7.22
C LEU A 265 -11.18 14.00 -7.81
N ASP A 266 -10.46 14.28 -8.89
CA ASP A 266 -9.67 13.27 -9.61
C ASP A 266 -8.18 13.57 -9.52
N PRO A 267 -7.40 12.94 -8.60
CA PRO A 267 -5.99 13.24 -8.34
C PRO A 267 -5.05 12.90 -9.50
N LEU A 268 -5.61 12.48 -10.63
CA LEU A 268 -4.87 12.17 -11.85
C LEU A 268 -5.23 13.11 -13.01
N ARG A 269 -6.05 14.13 -12.77
CA ARG A 269 -6.59 14.99 -13.82
C ARG A 269 -6.32 16.48 -13.52
N PRO A 270 -5.17 17.02 -13.92
CA PRO A 270 -4.74 18.39 -13.53
C PRO A 270 -5.64 19.53 -14.04
N SER A 271 -6.78 19.23 -14.66
CA SER A 271 -7.70 20.29 -15.15
C SER A 271 -8.89 20.53 -14.26
N ASP A 272 -9.16 19.70 -13.28
CA ASP A 272 -10.29 19.87 -12.37
C ASP A 272 -10.00 20.91 -11.26
N ASN A 273 -8.74 21.28 -11.07
CA ASN A 273 -8.38 22.41 -10.21
C ASN A 273 -9.06 23.72 -10.64
N PHE A 274 -9.42 23.89 -11.91
CA PHE A 274 -10.15 25.05 -12.44
C PHE A 274 -11.65 24.80 -12.59
N GLU A 275 -12.15 23.65 -12.18
CA GLU A 275 -13.58 23.41 -12.08
C GLU A 275 -14.12 24.01 -10.76
N ASP A 276 -15.43 24.26 -10.73
CA ASP A 276 -16.20 24.78 -9.62
C ASP A 276 -17.28 23.74 -9.35
N LYS A 277 -17.04 22.89 -8.34
CA LYS A 277 -17.80 21.66 -8.13
C LYS A 277 -19.23 21.93 -7.65
N GLU A 278 -19.43 22.84 -6.72
CA GLU A 278 -20.74 23.21 -6.13
C GLU A 278 -21.37 24.41 -6.82
N ASN A 279 -20.65 25.09 -7.74
CA ASN A 279 -21.08 26.25 -8.52
C ASN A 279 -21.36 27.51 -7.68
N ASP A 280 -20.52 27.79 -6.72
CA ASP A 280 -20.59 29.00 -5.90
C ASP A 280 -19.79 30.17 -6.49
N GLY A 281 -18.87 29.89 -7.43
CA GLY A 281 -18.00 30.86 -8.10
C GLY A 281 -16.54 30.80 -7.68
N LEU A 282 -16.18 29.94 -6.72
CA LEU A 282 -14.81 29.55 -6.43
C LEU A 282 -14.45 28.31 -7.26
N VAL A 283 -13.21 28.18 -7.68
CA VAL A 283 -12.70 26.98 -8.32
C VAL A 283 -11.93 26.15 -7.31
N ASN A 284 -11.91 24.83 -7.47
CA ASN A 284 -11.40 23.89 -6.49
C ASN A 284 -9.99 24.26 -5.95
N VAL A 285 -9.07 24.70 -6.81
CA VAL A 285 -7.73 25.12 -6.37
C VAL A 285 -7.75 26.39 -5.49
N TYR A 286 -8.74 27.24 -5.63
CA TYR A 286 -8.87 28.41 -4.74
C TYR A 286 -9.43 28.02 -3.40
N GLU A 287 -10.26 27.06 -3.34
CA GLU A 287 -10.80 26.49 -2.11
C GLU A 287 -9.73 25.75 -1.31
N TYR A 288 -8.91 24.96 -1.99
CA TYR A 288 -7.75 24.35 -1.36
C TYR A 288 -6.74 25.38 -0.89
N ASN A 289 -6.45 26.40 -1.68
CA ASN A 289 -5.36 27.34 -1.40
C ASN A 289 -5.82 28.80 -1.47
N ASN A 290 -6.59 29.24 -0.49
CA ASN A 290 -7.02 30.63 -0.35
C ASN A 290 -5.88 31.64 -0.12
N SER A 291 -4.62 31.19 -0.06
CA SER A 291 -3.46 32.09 0.04
C SER A 291 -3.32 33.05 -1.15
N LEU A 292 -4.05 32.79 -2.25
CA LEU A 292 -4.10 33.71 -3.42
C LEU A 292 -5.02 34.90 -3.23
N VAL A 293 -5.94 34.87 -2.26
CA VAL A 293 -6.78 35.97 -1.92
C VAL A 293 -6.09 36.77 -0.82
N ASN A 294 -5.39 37.85 -1.19
CA ASN A 294 -4.70 38.74 -0.27
C ASN A 294 -5.71 39.65 0.44
N THR A 295 -6.58 39.07 1.23
CA THR A 295 -7.61 39.79 2.02
C THR A 295 -7.02 40.56 3.20
N GLY A 296 -5.75 40.28 3.55
CA GLY A 296 -5.09 40.89 4.72
C GLY A 296 -5.49 40.28 6.05
N TRP A 297 -6.40 39.32 6.03
CA TRP A 297 -6.73 38.47 7.16
C TRP A 297 -6.08 37.11 6.93
N LEU A 298 -5.06 36.87 7.68
CA LEU A 298 -4.53 35.50 7.86
C LEU A 298 -5.29 34.96 9.06
N ASP A 299 -5.81 33.75 8.95
CA ASP A 299 -6.25 33.04 10.13
C ASP A 299 -5.09 32.93 11.14
N ARG A 300 -5.34 32.35 12.28
CA ARG A 300 -4.27 32.17 13.29
C ARG A 300 -3.07 31.39 12.73
N ASP A 301 -3.22 30.66 11.64
CA ASP A 301 -2.23 29.76 11.02
C ASP A 301 -1.93 30.03 9.54
N GLY A 302 -2.70 30.88 8.86
CA GLY A 302 -2.33 31.53 7.58
C GLY A 302 -2.81 30.85 6.30
N ILE A 303 -3.62 29.83 6.33
CA ILE A 303 -4.19 29.15 5.17
C ILE A 303 -5.64 28.78 5.47
N PHE A 304 -6.59 29.32 4.71
CA PHE A 304 -7.98 28.87 4.74
C PHE A 304 -8.18 27.82 3.66
N THR A 305 -8.80 26.72 3.99
CA THR A 305 -9.25 25.72 3.03
C THR A 305 -10.76 25.61 3.16
N THR A 306 -11.50 26.17 2.19
CA THR A 306 -12.93 25.94 2.09
C THR A 306 -13.22 24.55 1.53
N ARG A 307 -14.45 24.12 1.57
CA ARG A 307 -14.86 22.80 1.11
C ARG A 307 -15.47 22.88 -0.30
N PRO A 308 -14.86 22.21 -1.31
CA PRO A 308 -15.36 22.27 -2.70
C PRO A 308 -16.69 21.52 -2.92
N ASP A 309 -17.32 21.04 -1.87
CA ASP A 309 -18.63 20.41 -1.91
C ASP A 309 -19.72 21.18 -1.12
N LEU A 310 -19.37 22.36 -0.58
CA LEU A 310 -20.28 23.22 0.21
C LEU A 310 -20.09 24.68 -0.15
N ASN A 311 -21.14 25.39 -0.51
CA ASN A 311 -21.14 26.84 -0.77
C ASN A 311 -20.98 27.71 0.50
N ASP A 312 -21.01 27.13 1.68
CA ASP A 312 -20.99 27.77 3.01
C ASP A 312 -20.33 26.73 3.93
N THR A 313 -19.01 26.89 4.12
CA THR A 313 -18.18 25.85 4.76
C THR A 313 -18.44 25.73 6.25
N ASP A 314 -18.72 26.84 6.97
CA ASP A 314 -18.90 26.88 8.43
C ASP A 314 -20.38 26.96 8.88
N ASP A 315 -21.32 27.01 7.89
CA ASP A 315 -22.80 26.97 8.09
C ASP A 315 -23.32 28.20 8.89
N ASP A 316 -22.70 29.35 8.67
CA ASP A 316 -23.12 30.63 9.32
C ASP A 316 -24.19 31.39 8.55
N GLY A 317 -24.41 31.03 7.28
CA GLY A 317 -25.41 31.60 6.37
C GLY A 317 -24.87 32.62 5.37
N LEU A 318 -23.55 32.83 5.30
CA LEU A 318 -22.86 33.48 4.18
C LEU A 318 -22.32 32.38 3.24
N ALA A 319 -22.11 32.74 2.00
CA ALA A 319 -21.40 31.86 1.07
C ALA A 319 -19.90 32.18 1.09
N ASP A 320 -19.06 31.19 0.98
CA ASP A 320 -17.59 31.30 1.04
C ASP A 320 -17.06 32.40 0.10
N ILE A 321 -17.61 32.52 -1.11
CA ILE A 321 -17.25 33.59 -2.06
C ILE A 321 -17.63 34.98 -1.55
N ASP A 322 -18.78 35.13 -0.90
CA ASP A 322 -19.22 36.43 -0.34
C ASP A 322 -18.36 36.80 0.89
N GLU A 323 -17.96 35.83 1.68
CA GLU A 323 -17.07 36.04 2.81
C GLU A 323 -15.70 36.50 2.35
N LEU A 324 -15.09 35.80 1.40
CA LEU A 324 -13.75 36.14 0.90
C LEU A 324 -13.68 37.51 0.17
N PHE A 325 -14.71 37.87 -0.59
CA PHE A 325 -14.63 39.02 -1.49
C PHE A 325 -15.54 40.24 -1.12
N VAL A 326 -16.56 39.99 -0.31
CA VAL A 326 -17.55 41.07 0.04
C VAL A 326 -17.44 41.46 1.51
N HIS A 327 -17.47 40.49 2.41
CA HIS A 327 -17.54 40.73 3.85
C HIS A 327 -16.17 40.69 4.50
N LEU A 328 -15.20 39.99 3.90
CA LEU A 328 -13.84 39.79 4.40
C LEU A 328 -13.84 39.09 5.77
N THR A 329 -14.74 38.12 5.91
CA THR A 329 -14.84 37.18 7.04
C THR A 329 -14.08 35.91 6.77
N ASP A 330 -13.93 35.08 7.78
CA ASP A 330 -13.25 33.78 7.72
C ASP A 330 -14.27 32.69 7.36
N PRO A 331 -14.25 32.10 6.13
CA PRO A 331 -15.24 31.12 5.67
C PRO A 331 -15.14 29.76 6.38
N THR A 332 -14.22 29.63 7.32
CA THR A 332 -14.05 28.38 8.12
C THR A 332 -14.43 28.59 9.59
N HIS A 333 -14.80 29.84 9.96
CA HIS A 333 -15.10 30.18 11.34
C HIS A 333 -16.33 31.11 11.43
N ASN A 334 -17.44 30.57 11.85
CA ASN A 334 -18.77 31.19 11.84
C ASN A 334 -18.93 32.47 12.66
N ASP A 335 -17.90 33.00 13.32
CA ASP A 335 -17.86 34.19 14.15
C ASP A 335 -16.43 34.78 14.07
N THR A 336 -16.15 35.55 13.01
CA THR A 336 -14.79 35.98 12.66
C THR A 336 -14.13 36.84 13.73
N ASP A 337 -14.90 37.65 14.47
CA ASP A 337 -14.37 38.57 15.49
C ASP A 337 -14.52 38.07 16.93
N ASP A 338 -15.04 36.84 17.12
CA ASP A 338 -15.20 36.16 18.41
C ASP A 338 -16.13 36.92 19.39
N ASP A 339 -17.14 37.65 18.92
CA ASP A 339 -18.04 38.41 19.79
C ASP A 339 -19.31 37.65 20.21
N GLY A 340 -19.52 36.47 19.64
CA GLY A 340 -20.63 35.56 19.95
C GLY A 340 -21.80 35.67 18.98
N MET A 341 -21.69 36.46 17.91
CA MET A 341 -22.67 36.55 16.83
C MET A 341 -22.10 35.91 15.55
N PRO A 342 -22.83 35.03 14.86
CA PRO A 342 -22.36 34.53 13.58
C PRO A 342 -22.33 35.61 12.50
N ASP A 343 -21.30 35.58 11.62
CA ASP A 343 -21.06 36.59 10.58
C ASP A 343 -22.29 36.79 9.69
N GLY A 344 -22.91 35.72 9.22
CA GLY A 344 -24.13 35.77 8.41
C GLY A 344 -25.33 36.35 9.15
N TRP A 345 -25.41 36.18 10.47
CA TRP A 345 -26.41 36.84 11.27
C TRP A 345 -26.14 38.37 11.35
N GLU A 346 -24.90 38.76 11.57
CA GLU A 346 -24.52 40.17 11.65
C GLU A 346 -24.74 40.93 10.34
N VAL A 347 -24.30 40.36 9.20
CA VAL A 347 -24.56 40.90 7.85
C VAL A 347 -26.07 41.07 7.62
N LYS A 348 -26.87 40.08 7.99
CA LYS A 348 -28.33 40.11 7.84
C LYS A 348 -28.99 41.27 8.62
N TYR A 349 -28.46 41.59 9.77
CA TYR A 349 -29.00 42.65 10.64
C TYR A 349 -28.24 43.97 10.51
N GLY A 350 -27.19 44.07 9.67
CA GLY A 350 -26.44 45.25 9.33
C GLY A 350 -25.41 45.66 10.39
N LEU A 351 -24.91 44.68 11.12
CA LEU A 351 -23.74 44.77 11.98
C LEU A 351 -22.46 44.52 11.18
N ASN A 352 -21.31 44.58 11.81
CA ASN A 352 -20.02 44.46 11.16
C ASN A 352 -19.30 43.16 11.62
N PRO A 353 -19.32 42.08 10.85
CA PRO A 353 -18.84 40.75 11.26
C PRO A 353 -17.34 40.64 11.51
N ILE A 354 -16.59 41.73 11.40
CA ILE A 354 -15.15 41.80 11.67
C ILE A 354 -14.82 42.81 12.78
N SER A 355 -15.78 43.18 13.61
CA SER A 355 -15.59 44.20 14.64
C SER A 355 -16.43 43.95 15.89
N SER A 356 -15.95 43.22 16.85
CA SER A 356 -16.57 42.93 18.15
C SER A 356 -17.00 44.17 18.98
N LEU A 357 -16.90 45.38 18.39
CA LEU A 357 -17.28 46.63 19.08
C LEU A 357 -18.79 46.90 19.04
N ASP A 358 -19.50 46.33 18.11
CA ASP A 358 -20.94 46.53 17.91
C ASP A 358 -21.83 45.44 18.55
N ALA A 359 -21.20 44.38 19.14
CA ALA A 359 -21.88 43.38 19.96
C ALA A 359 -22.86 43.99 21.02
N ASN A 360 -22.60 45.17 21.48
CA ASN A 360 -23.39 45.86 22.49
C ASN A 360 -24.28 46.99 21.90
N GLU A 361 -24.44 47.05 20.58
CA GLU A 361 -25.30 48.07 19.96
C GLU A 361 -26.77 47.66 20.07
N ASP A 362 -27.59 48.54 20.64
CA ASP A 362 -29.06 48.42 20.69
C ASP A 362 -29.68 48.89 19.37
N LEU A 363 -29.59 48.09 18.30
CA LEU A 363 -30.13 48.41 16.98
C LEU A 363 -31.66 48.60 16.99
N GLY A 364 -32.35 47.92 17.91
CA GLY A 364 -33.80 48.05 18.09
C GLY A 364 -34.22 49.27 18.88
N ASN A 365 -33.28 49.91 19.57
CA ASN A 365 -33.49 51.00 20.52
C ASN A 365 -34.61 50.71 21.55
N ASP A 366 -34.69 49.42 21.96
CA ASP A 366 -35.70 48.88 22.88
C ASP A 366 -35.15 48.65 24.30
N GLY A 367 -33.86 48.89 24.50
CA GLY A 367 -33.17 48.80 25.79
C GLY A 367 -32.61 47.41 26.10
N TRP A 368 -32.57 46.50 25.11
CA TRP A 368 -31.88 45.23 25.19
C TRP A 368 -30.62 45.31 24.35
N ASP A 369 -29.48 44.94 24.89
CA ASP A 369 -28.29 44.70 24.10
C ASP A 369 -28.30 43.25 23.58
N LEU A 370 -27.54 43.00 22.52
CA LEU A 370 -27.53 41.71 21.83
C LEU A 370 -26.80 40.60 22.63
N THR A 371 -26.19 40.93 23.76
CA THR A 371 -25.45 39.96 24.61
C THR A 371 -26.33 39.22 25.61
N GLU A 372 -27.66 39.49 25.65
CA GLU A 372 -28.59 38.82 26.58
C GLU A 372 -29.52 37.79 25.89
N ILE A 373 -29.23 37.36 24.65
CA ILE A 373 -29.93 36.28 23.96
C ILE A 373 -29.05 35.04 23.97
#